data_26cb5af3979e7003e140a2123156c67c
#
_entry.id   26cb5af3979e7003e140a2123156c67c
#
_cell.length_a   1.000
_cell.length_b   1.000
_cell.length_c   1.000
_cell.angle_alpha   90.00
_cell.angle_beta   90.00
_cell.angle_gamma   90.00
#
_symmetry.space_group_name_H-M   'P 1'
#
loop_
_entity.id
_entity.type
_entity.pdbx_description
1 polymer ?
#
loop_
_entity_poly.entity_id
_entity_poly.type
_entity_poly.pdbx_seq_one_letter_code
_entity_poly.pdbx_strand_id
1 'polypeptide(L)'
;MAVTSLWHIEGRLKDLIAYVENPEKTKADNPSLQPLWEVFSYVSRPEATKQGEYVSSINCLKEIALQQMILTKKQYGKENGYIAWHGYQSFKPDEVTPEQAHQIGLQTAKEMWGDKYQIIVTTHLDKDHLHNHFCFNSVSFLDGKKYNYSKTEQRKLREVSDRICREHGLSVIEKPHKAPSRQVWLDEKSGRPTRYNVYREDVKEAINFSRRPYYMEEYLRRKGYITDFTGRH
;
A
#
# COMPACT_ATOMS: atom_id res chain seq x y z
N MET A 1 12.87 -6.67 2.75
CA MET A 1 11.95 -6.08 3.76
C MET A 1 10.71 -5.59 3.03
N ALA A 2 9.53 -6.15 3.35
CA ALA A 2 8.28 -5.78 2.68
C ALA A 2 7.51 -4.70 3.45
N VAL A 3 6.88 -3.77 2.71
CA VAL A 3 5.99 -2.75 3.25
C VAL A 3 4.63 -2.90 2.58
N THR A 4 3.55 -2.90 3.37
CA THR A 4 2.18 -3.07 2.89
C THR A 4 1.34 -1.83 3.15
N SER A 5 0.45 -1.51 2.22
CA SER A 5 -0.59 -0.49 2.37
C SER A 5 -1.86 -0.91 1.64
N LEU A 6 -3.02 -0.46 2.12
CA LEU A 6 -4.32 -0.75 1.51
C LEU A 6 -5.23 0.46 1.65
N TRP A 7 -6.01 0.78 0.62
CA TRP A 7 -7.01 1.84 0.61
C TRP A 7 -8.20 1.45 -0.26
N HIS A 8 -9.33 2.08 -0.04
CA HIS A 8 -10.54 1.86 -0.81
C HIS A 8 -10.59 2.75 -2.06
N ILE A 9 -11.33 2.28 -3.05
CA ILE A 9 -11.68 3.02 -4.26
C ILE A 9 -13.16 3.37 -4.18
N GLU A 10 -13.48 4.66 -4.28
CA GLU A 10 -14.85 5.17 -4.31
C GLU A 10 -15.33 5.34 -5.74
N GLY A 11 -16.65 5.20 -5.96
CA GLY A 11 -17.27 5.42 -7.25
C GLY A 11 -18.70 4.88 -7.32
N ARG A 12 -19.35 5.10 -8.46
CA ARG A 12 -20.66 4.52 -8.77
C ARG A 12 -20.49 3.40 -9.80
N LEU A 13 -20.94 2.21 -9.45
CA LEU A 13 -20.84 1.07 -10.36
C LEU A 13 -21.59 1.30 -11.67
N LYS A 14 -22.72 2.04 -11.64
CA LYS A 14 -23.50 2.41 -12.83
C LYS A 14 -22.66 3.16 -13.86
N ASP A 15 -21.83 4.05 -13.39
CA ASP A 15 -20.95 4.85 -14.24
C ASP A 15 -19.84 3.97 -14.84
N LEU A 16 -19.31 3.02 -14.07
CA LEU A 16 -18.32 2.04 -14.51
C LEU A 16 -18.88 1.12 -15.62
N ILE A 17 -20.13 0.67 -15.48
CA ILE A 17 -20.80 -0.17 -16.48
C ILE A 17 -21.00 0.60 -17.78
N ALA A 18 -21.50 1.85 -17.71
CA ALA A 18 -21.69 2.70 -18.87
C ALA A 18 -20.38 2.97 -19.63
N TYR A 19 -19.25 3.00 -18.91
CA TYR A 19 -17.93 3.13 -19.52
C TYR A 19 -17.46 1.85 -20.20
N VAL A 20 -17.60 0.68 -19.53
CA VAL A 20 -17.18 -0.63 -20.08
C VAL A 20 -18.05 -1.04 -21.31
N GLU A 21 -19.32 -0.64 -21.33
CA GLU A 21 -20.26 -0.97 -22.43
C GLU A 21 -20.17 -0.01 -23.63
N ASN A 22 -19.43 1.11 -23.52
CA ASN A 22 -19.33 2.09 -24.61
C ASN A 22 -17.90 2.21 -25.17
N PRO A 23 -17.60 1.55 -26.31
CA PRO A 23 -16.27 1.55 -26.92
C PRO A 23 -15.78 2.94 -27.37
N GLU A 24 -16.68 3.91 -27.62
CA GLU A 24 -16.29 5.27 -28.00
C GLU A 24 -15.86 6.14 -26.82
N LYS A 25 -16.21 5.75 -25.59
CA LYS A 25 -15.84 6.46 -24.35
C LYS A 25 -14.57 5.96 -23.68
N THR A 26 -13.82 5.08 -24.30
CA THR A 26 -12.47 4.67 -23.85
C THR A 26 -11.43 5.78 -23.97
N LYS A 27 -11.83 7.00 -24.39
CA LYS A 27 -11.05 8.22 -24.33
C LYS A 27 -11.59 9.10 -23.18
N ALA A 28 -10.98 9.00 -22.07
CA ALA A 28 -10.59 9.94 -21.00
C ALA A 28 -11.47 11.16 -20.62
N ASP A 29 -12.82 11.13 -20.56
CA ASP A 29 -13.55 12.36 -20.19
C ASP A 29 -14.61 12.24 -19.07
N ASN A 30 -14.63 11.17 -18.27
CA ASN A 30 -15.57 11.07 -17.16
C ASN A 30 -14.88 10.85 -15.81
N PRO A 31 -14.79 11.89 -14.93
CA PRO A 31 -14.02 11.88 -13.69
C PRO A 31 -14.47 10.86 -12.63
N SER A 32 -15.70 10.35 -12.70
CA SER A 32 -16.26 9.47 -11.66
C SER A 32 -15.97 7.97 -11.86
N LEU A 33 -15.48 7.59 -13.06
CA LEU A 33 -15.22 6.20 -13.45
C LEU A 33 -13.76 5.83 -13.55
N GLN A 34 -12.98 6.85 -13.74
CA GLN A 34 -11.55 6.82 -13.86
C GLN A 34 -10.86 5.96 -12.78
N PRO A 35 -11.29 5.94 -11.48
CA PRO A 35 -10.49 5.27 -10.45
C PRO A 35 -10.37 3.76 -10.59
N LEU A 36 -11.43 3.03 -10.93
CA LEU A 36 -11.34 1.56 -10.97
C LEU A 36 -10.74 1.05 -12.28
N TRP A 37 -11.12 1.63 -13.41
CA TRP A 37 -10.51 1.33 -14.71
C TRP A 37 -9.02 1.73 -14.72
N GLU A 38 -8.68 2.90 -14.20
CA GLU A 38 -7.29 3.34 -14.06
C GLU A 38 -6.49 2.40 -13.19
N VAL A 39 -7.05 1.92 -12.07
CA VAL A 39 -6.40 0.93 -11.23
C VAL A 39 -6.22 -0.39 -11.98
N PHE A 40 -7.25 -0.91 -12.65
CA PHE A 40 -7.11 -2.14 -13.45
C PHE A 40 -6.12 -1.96 -14.60
N SER A 41 -6.21 -0.86 -15.34
CA SER A 41 -5.28 -0.54 -16.41
C SER A 41 -3.87 -0.31 -15.90
N TYR A 42 -3.73 0.39 -14.78
CA TYR A 42 -2.44 0.64 -14.13
C TYR A 42 -1.79 -0.64 -13.61
N VAL A 43 -2.53 -1.47 -12.87
CA VAL A 43 -1.98 -2.70 -12.28
C VAL A 43 -1.68 -3.76 -13.34
N SER A 44 -2.38 -3.76 -14.47
CA SER A 44 -2.23 -4.74 -15.54
C SER A 44 -1.41 -4.24 -16.74
N ARG A 45 -0.70 -3.11 -16.60
CA ARG A 45 0.09 -2.53 -17.69
C ARG A 45 1.10 -3.54 -18.26
N PRO A 46 1.08 -3.79 -19.57
CA PRO A 46 1.98 -4.76 -20.19
C PRO A 46 3.47 -4.46 -19.95
N GLU A 47 3.84 -3.18 -19.99
CA GLU A 47 5.23 -2.73 -19.81
C GLU A 47 5.75 -3.02 -18.40
N ALA A 48 4.89 -2.87 -17.39
CA ALA A 48 5.26 -3.07 -15.99
C ALA A 48 5.19 -4.53 -15.54
N THR A 49 4.39 -5.37 -16.24
CA THR A 49 4.10 -6.76 -15.85
C THR A 49 4.70 -7.80 -16.80
N LYS A 50 5.69 -7.43 -17.59
CA LYS A 50 6.30 -8.30 -18.62
C LYS A 50 5.24 -8.94 -19.52
N GLN A 51 4.44 -8.11 -20.19
CA GLN A 51 3.33 -8.50 -21.08
C GLN A 51 2.25 -9.37 -20.38
N GLY A 52 2.02 -9.14 -19.08
CA GLY A 52 1.00 -9.84 -18.31
C GLY A 52 1.43 -11.16 -17.70
N GLU A 53 2.72 -11.52 -17.79
CA GLU A 53 3.26 -12.72 -17.13
C GLU A 53 3.04 -12.70 -15.61
N TYR A 54 3.21 -11.53 -14.98
CA TYR A 54 3.02 -11.34 -13.54
C TYR A 54 1.66 -10.73 -13.20
N VAL A 55 0.60 -11.22 -13.85
CA VAL A 55 -0.81 -10.87 -13.55
C VAL A 55 -1.58 -12.16 -13.29
N SER A 56 -2.07 -12.31 -12.07
CA SER A 56 -2.85 -13.48 -11.63
C SER A 56 -4.16 -13.08 -11.00
N SER A 57 -5.13 -14.00 -11.00
CA SER A 57 -6.43 -13.80 -10.40
C SER A 57 -6.76 -14.88 -9.37
N ILE A 58 -7.57 -14.53 -8.37
CA ILE A 58 -8.11 -15.44 -7.36
C ILE A 58 -9.62 -15.26 -7.35
N ASN A 59 -10.37 -16.35 -7.45
CA ASN A 59 -11.85 -16.39 -7.49
C ASN A 59 -12.48 -15.61 -8.65
N CYS A 60 -11.75 -15.33 -9.70
CA CYS A 60 -12.26 -14.75 -10.94
C CYS A 60 -11.35 -15.12 -12.13
N LEU A 61 -11.86 -14.98 -13.34
CA LEU A 61 -11.09 -15.12 -14.56
C LEU A 61 -10.39 -13.78 -14.84
N LYS A 62 -9.09 -13.83 -15.07
CA LYS A 62 -8.25 -12.62 -15.27
C LYS A 62 -8.81 -11.69 -16.36
N GLU A 63 -9.23 -12.27 -17.47
CA GLU A 63 -9.69 -11.56 -18.68
C GLU A 63 -11.00 -10.79 -18.48
N ILE A 64 -11.85 -11.28 -17.57
CA ILE A 64 -13.18 -10.72 -17.27
C ILE A 64 -13.38 -10.40 -15.80
N ALA A 65 -12.29 -10.22 -15.05
CA ALA A 65 -12.34 -10.02 -13.59
C ALA A 65 -13.20 -8.82 -13.20
N LEU A 66 -13.08 -7.71 -13.95
CA LEU A 66 -13.88 -6.51 -13.72
C LEU A 66 -15.38 -6.79 -13.88
N GLN A 67 -15.78 -7.46 -14.97
CA GLN A 67 -17.18 -7.83 -15.22
C GLN A 67 -17.73 -8.75 -14.12
N GLN A 68 -16.94 -9.73 -13.68
CA GLN A 68 -17.33 -10.63 -12.59
C GLN A 68 -17.49 -9.88 -11.26
N MET A 69 -16.60 -8.95 -10.94
CA MET A 69 -16.73 -8.08 -9.75
C MET A 69 -17.99 -7.21 -9.80
N ILE A 70 -18.33 -6.68 -10.99
CA ILE A 70 -19.55 -5.92 -11.23
C ILE A 70 -20.80 -6.80 -11.02
N LEU A 71 -20.82 -8.00 -11.60
CA LEU A 71 -21.93 -8.95 -11.44
C LEU A 71 -22.16 -9.32 -9.98
N THR A 72 -21.10 -9.59 -9.22
CA THR A 72 -21.21 -9.85 -7.77
C THR A 72 -21.87 -8.68 -7.04
N LYS A 73 -21.50 -7.44 -7.35
CA LYS A 73 -22.12 -6.26 -6.72
C LYS A 73 -23.60 -6.13 -7.07
N LYS A 74 -23.95 -6.34 -8.33
CA LYS A 74 -25.36 -6.33 -8.80
C LYS A 74 -26.16 -7.42 -8.09
N GLN A 75 -25.64 -8.64 -8.00
CA GLN A 75 -26.29 -9.77 -7.34
C GLN A 75 -26.70 -9.45 -5.90
N TYR A 76 -25.85 -8.73 -5.18
CA TYR A 76 -26.10 -8.38 -3.77
C TYR A 76 -26.67 -6.95 -3.56
N GLY A 77 -26.96 -6.20 -4.62
CA GLY A 77 -27.45 -4.81 -4.53
C GLY A 77 -26.48 -3.86 -3.85
N LYS A 78 -25.16 -4.08 -3.98
CA LYS A 78 -24.07 -3.32 -3.30
C LYS A 78 -23.28 -2.46 -4.27
N GLU A 79 -23.98 -1.70 -5.12
CA GLU A 79 -23.40 -0.95 -6.22
C GLU A 79 -22.82 0.42 -5.83
N ASN A 80 -23.10 0.89 -4.61
CA ASN A 80 -22.71 2.23 -4.15
C ASN A 80 -21.61 2.20 -3.07
N GLY A 81 -20.90 3.33 -2.90
CA GLY A 81 -19.84 3.51 -1.91
C GLY A 81 -18.52 2.92 -2.37
N TYR A 82 -17.80 2.23 -1.49
CA TYR A 82 -16.54 1.59 -1.87
C TYR A 82 -16.78 0.50 -2.90
N ILE A 83 -16.18 0.64 -4.08
CA ILE A 83 -16.35 -0.29 -5.20
C ILE A 83 -15.26 -1.35 -5.27
N ALA A 84 -14.06 -1.04 -4.81
CA ALA A 84 -12.95 -1.97 -4.71
C ALA A 84 -11.97 -1.53 -3.62
N TRP A 85 -11.02 -2.39 -3.35
CA TRP A 85 -9.84 -2.10 -2.54
C TRP A 85 -8.59 -2.26 -3.39
N HIS A 86 -7.67 -1.34 -3.21
CA HIS A 86 -6.37 -1.37 -3.85
C HIS A 86 -5.28 -1.28 -2.79
N GLY A 87 -4.23 -2.07 -2.94
CA GLY A 87 -3.09 -2.06 -2.05
C GLY A 87 -1.81 -2.43 -2.74
N TYR A 88 -0.71 -2.32 -2.02
CA TYR A 88 0.59 -2.78 -2.48
C TYR A 88 1.36 -3.50 -1.37
N GLN A 89 2.29 -4.34 -1.82
CA GLN A 89 3.34 -4.96 -1.02
C GLN A 89 4.66 -4.70 -1.75
N SER A 90 5.52 -3.87 -1.19
CA SER A 90 6.77 -3.43 -1.82
C SER A 90 7.96 -4.05 -1.11
N PHE A 91 8.94 -4.54 -1.87
CA PHE A 91 10.14 -5.20 -1.37
C PHE A 91 11.35 -4.25 -1.41
N LYS A 92 12.39 -4.59 -0.68
CA LYS A 92 13.67 -3.89 -0.76
C LYS A 92 14.32 -4.18 -2.12
N PRO A 93 15.01 -3.21 -2.75
CA PRO A 93 15.77 -3.47 -3.97
C PRO A 93 16.72 -4.67 -3.80
N ASP A 94 16.84 -5.47 -4.84
CA ASP A 94 17.75 -6.64 -4.96
C ASP A 94 17.53 -7.76 -3.93
N GLU A 95 16.40 -7.76 -3.21
CA GLU A 95 16.10 -8.75 -2.17
C GLU A 95 15.26 -9.92 -2.67
N VAL A 96 14.56 -9.76 -3.78
CA VAL A 96 13.58 -10.73 -4.27
C VAL A 96 13.59 -10.77 -5.81
N THR A 97 13.39 -11.97 -6.40
CA THR A 97 13.19 -12.10 -7.84
C THR A 97 11.73 -11.77 -8.21
N PRO A 98 11.43 -11.45 -9.51
CA PRO A 98 10.06 -11.22 -9.95
C PRO A 98 9.11 -12.37 -9.62
N GLU A 99 9.55 -13.61 -9.84
CA GLU A 99 8.79 -14.83 -9.56
C GLU A 99 8.48 -14.97 -8.07
N GLN A 100 9.50 -14.79 -7.22
CA GLN A 100 9.33 -14.82 -5.76
C GLN A 100 8.40 -13.71 -5.28
N ALA A 101 8.55 -12.49 -5.78
CA ALA A 101 7.68 -11.37 -5.44
C ALA A 101 6.22 -11.69 -5.78
N HIS A 102 5.97 -12.24 -6.99
CA HIS A 102 4.63 -12.62 -7.43
C HIS A 102 4.02 -13.74 -6.58
N GLN A 103 4.80 -14.80 -6.28
CA GLN A 103 4.37 -15.90 -5.41
C GLN A 103 4.01 -15.40 -4.00
N ILE A 104 4.85 -14.56 -3.39
CA ILE A 104 4.59 -13.95 -2.08
C ILE A 104 3.32 -13.11 -2.12
N GLY A 105 3.11 -12.34 -3.19
CA GLY A 105 1.89 -11.57 -3.41
C GLY A 105 0.65 -12.46 -3.47
N LEU A 106 0.70 -13.54 -4.24
CA LEU A 106 -0.40 -14.50 -4.35
C LEU A 106 -0.73 -15.18 -3.02
N GLN A 107 0.29 -15.63 -2.28
CA GLN A 107 0.10 -16.23 -0.97
C GLN A 107 -0.54 -15.23 0.02
N THR A 108 -0.03 -14.00 0.05
CA THR A 108 -0.57 -12.92 0.89
C THR A 108 -2.03 -12.63 0.54
N ALA A 109 -2.36 -12.48 -0.73
CA ALA A 109 -3.71 -12.18 -1.19
C ALA A 109 -4.68 -13.34 -0.89
N LYS A 110 -4.25 -14.58 -1.12
CA LYS A 110 -5.05 -15.78 -0.86
C LYS A 110 -5.39 -15.92 0.62
N GLU A 111 -4.41 -15.72 1.50
CA GLU A 111 -4.62 -15.85 2.95
C GLU A 111 -5.47 -14.72 3.53
N MET A 112 -5.28 -13.50 3.01
CA MET A 112 -6.03 -12.33 3.51
C MET A 112 -7.47 -12.28 3.02
N TRP A 113 -7.70 -12.58 1.75
CA TRP A 113 -8.98 -12.30 1.09
C TRP A 113 -9.51 -13.45 0.22
N GLY A 114 -8.70 -14.49 -0.05
CA GLY A 114 -9.00 -15.54 -1.01
C GLY A 114 -10.25 -16.37 -0.71
N ASP A 115 -10.70 -16.42 0.55
CA ASP A 115 -11.90 -17.17 0.91
C ASP A 115 -13.19 -16.51 0.43
N LYS A 116 -13.22 -15.18 0.25
CA LYS A 116 -14.46 -14.42 0.08
C LYS A 116 -14.47 -13.40 -1.05
N TYR A 117 -13.32 -13.00 -1.57
CA TYR A 117 -13.25 -11.90 -2.52
C TYR A 117 -12.60 -12.32 -3.85
N GLN A 118 -13.04 -11.68 -4.92
CA GLN A 118 -12.41 -11.74 -6.23
C GLN A 118 -11.23 -10.78 -6.23
N ILE A 119 -10.04 -11.25 -6.64
CA ILE A 119 -8.78 -10.52 -6.48
C ILE A 119 -7.99 -10.60 -7.78
N ILE A 120 -7.34 -9.50 -8.13
CA ILE A 120 -6.23 -9.44 -9.10
C ILE A 120 -4.96 -9.10 -8.33
N VAL A 121 -3.92 -9.89 -8.57
CA VAL A 121 -2.57 -9.69 -8.04
C VAL A 121 -1.64 -9.44 -9.23
N THR A 122 -0.90 -8.34 -9.18
CA THR A 122 0.09 -8.03 -10.21
C THR A 122 1.42 -7.67 -9.57
N THR A 123 2.52 -8.00 -10.25
CA THR A 123 3.85 -7.59 -9.82
C THR A 123 4.43 -6.65 -10.85
N HIS A 124 4.81 -5.47 -10.42
CA HIS A 124 5.44 -4.44 -11.24
C HIS A 124 6.96 -4.52 -11.15
N LEU A 125 7.60 -4.42 -12.31
CA LEU A 125 9.04 -4.52 -12.53
C LEU A 125 9.67 -3.18 -12.96
N ASP A 126 8.88 -2.13 -13.12
CA ASP A 126 9.25 -0.83 -13.70
C ASP A 126 9.90 0.15 -12.71
N LYS A 127 10.21 -0.29 -11.49
CA LYS A 127 10.85 0.50 -10.44
C LYS A 127 12.10 -0.19 -9.93
N ASP A 128 12.96 0.56 -9.25
CA ASP A 128 14.17 0.03 -8.60
C ASP A 128 13.86 -1.04 -7.54
N HIS A 129 12.60 -1.12 -7.11
CA HIS A 129 12.10 -2.10 -6.16
C HIS A 129 10.86 -2.80 -6.71
N LEU A 130 10.85 -4.12 -6.65
CA LEU A 130 9.69 -4.91 -7.02
C LEU A 130 8.53 -4.68 -6.06
N HIS A 131 7.34 -4.60 -6.58
CA HIS A 131 6.14 -4.42 -5.76
C HIS A 131 4.92 -5.11 -6.36
N ASN A 132 4.17 -5.74 -5.49
CA ASN A 132 2.88 -6.32 -5.83
C ASN A 132 1.77 -5.29 -5.65
N HIS A 133 0.80 -5.29 -6.55
CA HIS A 133 -0.48 -4.63 -6.37
C HIS A 133 -1.56 -5.67 -6.11
N PHE A 134 -2.46 -5.33 -5.20
CA PHE A 134 -3.68 -6.07 -4.90
C PHE A 134 -4.87 -5.22 -5.30
N CYS A 135 -5.72 -5.72 -6.18
CA CYS A 135 -7.00 -5.10 -6.48
C CYS A 135 -8.10 -6.12 -6.25
N PHE A 136 -9.01 -5.88 -5.30
CA PHE A 136 -10.06 -6.83 -5.00
C PHE A 136 -11.43 -6.17 -4.82
N ASN A 137 -12.46 -6.99 -5.08
CA ASN A 137 -13.86 -6.56 -4.95
C ASN A 137 -14.17 -6.17 -3.51
N SER A 138 -14.85 -5.03 -3.32
CA SER A 138 -15.30 -4.63 -1.97
C SER A 138 -16.42 -5.51 -1.42
N VAL A 139 -17.06 -6.33 -2.26
CA VAL A 139 -18.21 -7.18 -1.90
C VAL A 139 -17.81 -8.64 -1.99
N SER A 140 -18.05 -9.39 -0.93
CA SER A 140 -17.85 -10.83 -0.88
C SER A 140 -18.78 -11.54 -1.85
N PHE A 141 -18.24 -12.48 -2.64
CA PHE A 141 -19.04 -13.30 -3.55
C PHE A 141 -19.82 -14.42 -2.82
N LEU A 142 -19.45 -14.73 -1.57
CA LEU A 142 -20.13 -15.75 -0.77
C LEU A 142 -21.38 -15.22 -0.05
N ASP A 143 -21.26 -14.08 0.62
CA ASP A 143 -22.28 -13.57 1.54
C ASP A 143 -22.70 -12.11 1.30
N GLY A 144 -22.15 -11.48 0.26
CA GLY A 144 -22.45 -10.11 -0.10
C GLY A 144 -22.00 -9.05 0.91
N LYS A 145 -21.24 -9.42 1.93
CA LYS A 145 -20.73 -8.46 2.90
C LYS A 145 -19.61 -7.63 2.31
N LYS A 146 -19.63 -6.32 2.61
CA LYS A 146 -18.53 -5.43 2.24
C LYS A 146 -17.33 -5.65 3.16
N TYR A 147 -16.14 -5.63 2.56
CA TYR A 147 -14.89 -5.66 3.31
C TYR A 147 -14.74 -4.41 4.16
N ASN A 148 -14.31 -4.59 5.40
CA ASN A 148 -14.06 -3.51 6.36
C ASN A 148 -12.58 -3.54 6.78
N TYR A 149 -11.82 -2.52 6.37
CA TYR A 149 -10.41 -2.40 6.72
C TYR A 149 -10.23 -1.71 8.06
N SER A 150 -10.39 -2.47 9.13
CA SER A 150 -10.15 -2.03 10.50
C SER A 150 -8.66 -1.99 10.84
N LYS A 151 -8.30 -1.38 11.99
CA LYS A 151 -6.93 -1.44 12.53
C LYS A 151 -6.45 -2.88 12.77
N THR A 152 -7.37 -3.78 13.09
CA THR A 152 -7.07 -5.22 13.26
C THR A 152 -6.70 -5.86 11.92
N GLU A 153 -7.47 -5.59 10.85
CA GLU A 153 -7.16 -6.07 9.50
C GLU A 153 -5.84 -5.48 8.98
N GLN A 154 -5.56 -4.22 9.29
CA GLN A 154 -4.29 -3.60 8.95
C GLN A 154 -3.10 -4.31 9.62
N ARG A 155 -3.24 -4.68 10.89
CA ARG A 155 -2.23 -5.44 11.62
C ARG A 155 -2.07 -6.83 11.03
N LYS A 156 -3.18 -7.53 10.80
CA LYS A 156 -3.20 -8.86 10.19
C LYS A 156 -2.48 -8.89 8.84
N LEU A 157 -2.74 -7.89 7.95
CA LEU A 157 -2.06 -7.80 6.67
C LEU A 157 -0.54 -7.72 6.81
N ARG A 158 -0.04 -6.94 7.78
CA ARG A 158 1.41 -6.85 8.06
C ARG A 158 1.95 -8.17 8.59
N GLU A 159 1.28 -8.77 9.57
CA GLU A 159 1.69 -10.04 10.19
C GLU A 159 1.75 -11.17 9.15
N VAL A 160 0.73 -11.28 8.28
CA VAL A 160 0.70 -12.26 7.19
C VAL A 160 1.83 -12.01 6.20
N SER A 161 1.99 -10.76 5.74
CA SER A 161 3.06 -10.38 4.82
C SER A 161 4.45 -10.66 5.41
N ASP A 162 4.69 -10.28 6.67
CA ASP A 162 5.98 -10.48 7.35
C ASP A 162 6.28 -11.98 7.56
N ARG A 163 5.27 -12.77 7.90
CA ARG A 163 5.43 -14.22 8.06
C ARG A 163 5.79 -14.88 6.74
N ILE A 164 5.05 -14.60 5.67
CA ILE A 164 5.32 -15.15 4.34
C ILE A 164 6.70 -14.71 3.84
N CYS A 165 7.10 -13.46 4.06
CA CYS A 165 8.45 -13.00 3.72
C CYS A 165 9.53 -13.79 4.45
N ARG A 166 9.37 -14.08 5.75
CA ARG A 166 10.33 -14.91 6.50
C ARG A 166 10.40 -16.34 5.97
N GLU A 167 9.26 -16.94 5.63
CA GLU A 167 9.18 -18.28 5.02
C GLU A 167 9.95 -18.36 3.69
N HIS A 168 10.02 -17.25 2.95
CA HIS A 168 10.82 -17.10 1.73
C HIS A 168 12.26 -16.57 1.97
N GLY A 169 12.71 -16.47 3.23
CA GLY A 169 14.07 -16.02 3.59
C GLY A 169 14.30 -14.52 3.43
N LEU A 170 13.24 -13.72 3.31
CA LEU A 170 13.34 -12.26 3.15
C LEU A 170 13.37 -11.54 4.50
N SER A 171 13.99 -10.36 4.52
CA SER A 171 14.02 -9.51 5.70
C SER A 171 12.65 -8.89 6.01
N VAL A 172 12.37 -8.63 7.29
CA VAL A 172 11.16 -7.97 7.78
C VAL A 172 11.51 -6.79 8.70
N ILE A 173 10.54 -5.89 8.92
CA ILE A 173 10.71 -4.77 9.85
C ILE A 173 10.42 -5.25 11.26
N GLU A 174 11.44 -5.57 12.04
CA GLU A 174 11.26 -6.02 13.43
C GLU A 174 10.79 -4.90 14.37
N LYS A 175 11.30 -3.68 14.17
CA LYS A 175 10.94 -2.51 14.97
C LYS A 175 10.52 -1.36 14.05
N PRO A 176 9.22 -1.24 13.74
CA PRO A 176 8.75 -0.13 12.92
C PRO A 176 8.98 1.19 13.66
N HIS A 177 9.85 2.04 13.14
CA HIS A 177 9.95 3.42 13.61
C HIS A 177 8.63 4.15 13.30
N LYS A 178 8.15 4.95 14.25
CA LYS A 178 7.07 5.91 13.97
C LYS A 178 7.61 6.96 13.00
N ALA A 179 7.44 6.72 11.71
CA ALA A 179 7.79 7.71 10.71
C ALA A 179 6.96 8.99 10.90
N PRO A 180 7.53 10.16 10.63
CA PRO A 180 6.75 11.39 10.55
C PRO A 180 5.59 11.24 9.57
N SER A 181 4.52 12.00 9.76
CA SER A 181 3.39 12.00 8.82
C SER A 181 3.88 12.39 7.41
N ARG A 182 3.14 11.93 6.38
CA ARG A 182 3.45 12.30 4.97
C ARG A 182 3.58 13.81 4.79
N GLN A 183 2.77 14.61 5.50
CA GLN A 183 2.84 16.08 5.42
C GLN A 183 4.18 16.60 5.95
N VAL A 184 4.64 16.11 7.10
CA VAL A 184 5.95 16.48 7.67
C VAL A 184 7.08 16.12 6.71
N TRP A 185 7.03 14.94 6.07
CA TRP A 185 8.02 14.54 5.08
C TRP A 185 8.02 15.46 3.86
N LEU A 186 6.83 15.84 3.34
CA LEU A 186 6.70 16.79 2.22
C LEU A 186 7.25 18.17 2.59
N ASP A 187 6.95 18.65 3.80
CA ASP A 187 7.44 19.93 4.29
C ASP A 187 8.97 19.94 4.41
N GLU A 188 9.57 18.88 4.96
CA GLU A 188 11.02 18.71 5.02
C GLU A 188 11.66 18.67 3.61
N LYS A 189 11.04 17.94 2.68
CA LYS A 189 11.51 17.86 1.28
C LYS A 189 11.42 19.21 0.55
N SER A 190 10.44 20.04 0.90
CA SER A 190 10.27 21.40 0.34
C SER A 190 11.12 22.46 1.06
N GLY A 191 11.95 22.08 2.04
CA GLY A 191 12.78 22.99 2.83
C GLY A 191 12.01 23.78 3.89
N ARG A 192 10.74 23.44 4.16
CA ARG A 192 9.97 24.09 5.23
C ARG A 192 10.46 23.61 6.60
N PRO A 193 10.55 24.52 7.59
CA PRO A 193 10.91 24.15 8.94
C PRO A 193 9.84 23.24 9.54
N THR A 194 10.25 22.08 10.01
CA THR A 194 9.40 21.17 10.80
C THR A 194 10.01 20.98 12.19
N ARG A 195 9.18 20.58 13.15
CA ARG A 195 9.67 20.24 14.48
C ARG A 195 10.84 19.26 14.46
N TYR A 196 10.84 18.32 13.51
CA TYR A 196 11.87 17.28 13.43
C TYR A 196 13.19 17.77 12.84
N ASN A 197 13.17 18.63 11.81
CA ASN A 197 14.41 19.15 11.26
C ASN A 197 15.04 20.19 12.21
N VAL A 198 14.24 21.02 12.89
CA VAL A 198 14.71 21.94 13.93
C VAL A 198 15.40 21.14 15.06
N TYR A 199 14.77 20.09 15.58
CA TYR A 199 15.40 19.25 16.62
C TYR A 199 16.71 18.61 16.14
N ARG A 200 16.76 18.12 14.89
CA ARG A 200 17.99 17.55 14.34
C ARG A 200 19.12 18.57 14.24
N GLU A 201 18.83 19.79 13.82
CA GLU A 201 19.82 20.87 13.76
C GLU A 201 20.31 21.25 15.16
N ASP A 202 19.41 21.46 16.11
CA ASP A 202 19.79 21.80 17.50
C ASP A 202 20.63 20.68 18.15
N VAL A 203 20.30 19.43 17.89
CA VAL A 203 21.10 18.29 18.39
C VAL A 203 22.48 18.24 17.70
N LYS A 204 22.56 18.49 16.37
CA LYS A 204 23.84 18.56 15.66
C LYS A 204 24.73 19.69 16.20
N GLU A 205 24.14 20.86 16.41
CA GLU A 205 24.86 21.97 17.05
C GLU A 205 25.37 21.58 18.44
N ALA A 206 24.52 20.99 19.27
CA ALA A 206 24.91 20.51 20.59
C ALA A 206 26.08 19.51 20.55
N ILE A 207 26.05 18.58 19.59
CA ILE A 207 27.16 17.64 19.37
C ILE A 207 28.46 18.36 18.98
N ASN A 208 28.36 19.32 18.05
CA ASN A 208 29.53 20.04 17.56
C ASN A 208 30.17 20.94 18.62
N PHE A 209 29.36 21.52 19.51
CA PHE A 209 29.83 22.36 20.61
C PHE A 209 30.31 21.59 21.84
N SER A 210 29.94 20.32 21.97
CA SER A 210 30.10 19.57 23.22
C SER A 210 31.07 18.39 23.05
N ARG A 211 32.20 18.42 23.78
CA ARG A 211 33.11 17.29 23.83
C ARG A 211 32.70 16.20 24.84
N ARG A 212 31.70 16.46 25.70
CA ARG A 212 31.19 15.53 26.71
C ARG A 212 29.68 15.60 26.79
N PRO A 213 28.99 14.48 27.11
CA PRO A 213 27.50 14.43 27.21
C PRO A 213 26.89 15.49 28.13
N TYR A 214 27.56 15.80 29.25
CA TYR A 214 27.09 16.82 30.18
C TYR A 214 26.93 18.22 29.54
N TYR A 215 27.91 18.65 28.73
CA TYR A 215 27.83 19.96 28.05
C TYR A 215 26.79 19.96 26.93
N MET A 216 26.56 18.82 26.32
CA MET A 216 25.48 18.66 25.32
C MET A 216 24.11 18.80 25.98
N GLU A 217 23.93 18.18 27.15
CA GLU A 217 22.69 18.30 27.92
C GLU A 217 22.43 19.74 28.36
N GLU A 218 23.43 20.43 28.90
CA GLU A 218 23.33 21.81 29.30
C GLU A 218 23.02 22.74 28.12
N TYR A 219 23.66 22.54 26.96
CA TYR A 219 23.41 23.29 25.73
C TYR A 219 21.96 23.15 25.27
N LEU A 220 21.43 21.92 25.22
CA LEU A 220 20.06 21.64 24.84
C LEU A 220 19.05 22.21 25.86
N ARG A 221 19.37 22.14 27.16
CA ARG A 221 18.55 22.73 28.22
C ARG A 221 18.43 24.26 28.08
N ARG A 222 19.51 24.95 27.72
CA ARG A 222 19.50 26.40 27.43
C ARG A 222 18.63 26.75 26.23
N LYS A 223 18.50 25.83 25.25
CA LYS A 223 17.55 25.96 24.13
C LYS A 223 16.12 25.57 24.49
N GLY A 224 15.83 25.20 25.74
CA GLY A 224 14.49 24.88 26.25
C GLY A 224 14.11 23.41 26.14
N TYR A 225 15.04 22.51 25.85
CA TYR A 225 14.77 21.07 25.80
C TYR A 225 14.83 20.43 27.20
N ILE A 226 13.96 19.46 27.42
CA ILE A 226 14.08 18.50 28.52
C ILE A 226 14.82 17.28 27.97
N THR A 227 15.98 16.98 28.53
CA THR A 227 16.86 15.91 28.06
C THR A 227 17.07 14.86 29.15
N ASP A 228 17.09 13.60 28.76
CA ASP A 228 17.47 12.47 29.60
C ASP A 228 18.47 11.59 28.86
N PHE A 229 19.73 11.62 29.28
CA PHE A 229 20.81 10.80 28.74
C PHE A 229 21.05 9.53 29.56
N THR A 230 20.25 9.22 30.56
CA THR A 230 20.42 8.04 31.41
C THR A 230 19.98 6.75 30.75
N GLY A 231 19.27 6.83 29.61
CA GLY A 231 18.85 5.69 28.80
C GLY A 231 17.84 4.77 29.49
N ARG A 232 17.22 5.21 30.57
CA ARG A 232 16.11 4.50 31.23
C ARG A 232 14.80 4.96 30.60
N HIS A 233 14.18 4.08 29.85
CA HIS A 233 12.80 4.22 29.35
C HIS A 233 11.87 3.36 30.16
#